data_86f01e7d5e347cb01d3e7ddf0b13ead1
#
_entry.id   86f01e7d5e347cb01d3e7ddf0b13ead1
#
_cell.length_a   1.000
_cell.length_b   1.000
_cell.length_c   1.000
_cell.angle_alpha   90.00
_cell.angle_beta   90.00
_cell.angle_gamma   90.00
#
_symmetry.space_group_name_H-M   'P 1'
#
loop_
_entity.id
_entity.type
_entity.pdbx_description
1 polymer ?
#
loop_
_entity_poly.entity_id
_entity_poly.type
_entity_poly.pdbx_seq_one_letter_code
_entity_poly.pdbx_strand_id
1 'polypeptide(L)' 'MRWNNITDIAIALEEKYPDADNINLRFTDLRTWILGLDGFDGKPDGCNEKILEAIQAAWIDERD' A
#
# COMPACT_ATOMS: atom_id res chain seq x y z
N MET A 1 -9.04 -7.02 -3.52
CA MET A 1 -8.66 -6.63 -2.14
C MET A 1 -9.10 -5.21 -1.84
N ARG A 2 -9.33 -4.93 -0.59
CA ARG A 2 -9.83 -3.64 -0.12
C ARG A 2 -8.87 -3.02 0.89
N TRP A 3 -9.16 -1.80 1.31
CA TRP A 3 -8.28 -1.06 2.23
C TRP A 3 -7.97 -1.78 3.53
N ASN A 4 -8.86 -2.64 4.03
CA ASN A 4 -8.63 -3.37 5.27
C ASN A 4 -7.79 -4.63 5.08
N ASN A 5 -7.46 -4.99 3.85
CA ASN A 5 -6.60 -6.13 3.55
C ASN A 5 -5.13 -5.68 3.56
N ILE A 6 -4.66 -5.22 4.71
CA ILE A 6 -3.36 -4.56 4.86
C ILE A 6 -2.21 -5.46 4.37
N THR A 7 -2.19 -6.71 4.83
CA THR A 7 -1.11 -7.64 4.47
C THR A 7 -1.10 -7.94 2.98
N ASP A 8 -2.28 -8.18 2.39
CA ASP A 8 -2.38 -8.47 0.96
C ASP A 8 -1.91 -7.30 0.11
N ILE A 9 -2.27 -6.08 0.52
CA ILE A 9 -1.83 -4.87 -0.16
C ILE A 9 -0.31 -4.75 -0.09
N ALA A 10 0.28 -4.99 1.09
CA ALA A 10 1.73 -4.91 1.28
C ALA A 10 2.46 -5.92 0.40
N ILE A 11 1.97 -7.14 0.32
CA ILE A 11 2.56 -8.18 -0.53
C ILE A 11 2.50 -7.74 -2.00
N ALA A 12 1.35 -7.24 -2.44
CA ALA A 12 1.17 -6.80 -3.82
C ALA A 12 2.08 -5.62 -4.16
N LEU A 13 2.25 -4.67 -3.22
CA LEU A 13 3.16 -3.54 -3.41
C LEU A 13 4.60 -4.00 -3.54
N GLU A 14 5.03 -4.94 -2.72
CA GLU A 14 6.40 -5.46 -2.81
C GLU A 14 6.65 -6.19 -4.11
N GLU A 15 5.67 -6.93 -4.60
CA GLU A 15 5.78 -7.63 -5.88
C GLU A 15 5.86 -6.67 -7.06
N LYS A 16 5.08 -5.59 -7.01
CA LYS A 16 5.03 -4.63 -8.12
C LYS A 16 6.15 -3.60 -8.08
N TYR A 17 6.59 -3.22 -6.88
CA TYR A 17 7.58 -2.16 -6.69
C TYR A 17 8.72 -2.64 -5.78
N PRO A 18 9.46 -3.69 -6.17
CA PRO A 18 10.48 -4.28 -5.28
C PRO A 18 11.66 -3.34 -5.00
N ASP A 19 11.89 -2.36 -5.87
CA ASP A 19 13.01 -1.43 -5.73
C ASP A 19 12.61 -0.04 -5.24
N ALA A 20 11.33 0.16 -4.93
CA ALA A 20 10.86 1.47 -4.50
C ALA A 20 11.29 1.78 -3.07
N ASP A 21 11.52 3.07 -2.80
CA ASP A 21 11.80 3.55 -1.44
C ASP A 21 10.50 3.63 -0.67
N ASN A 22 10.17 2.57 0.05
CA ASN A 22 8.92 2.51 0.82
C ASN A 22 9.00 3.18 2.19
N ILE A 23 10.16 3.73 2.56
CA ILE A 23 10.33 4.44 3.83
C ILE A 23 10.02 5.93 3.65
N ASN A 24 10.51 6.54 2.58
CA ASN A 24 10.36 7.98 2.33
C ASN A 24 9.21 8.30 1.37
N LEU A 25 8.39 7.32 1.06
CA LEU A 25 7.27 7.48 0.14
C LEU A 25 6.19 8.37 0.74
N ARG A 26 5.68 9.31 -0.07
CA ARG A 26 4.58 10.17 0.35
C ARG A 26 3.27 9.38 0.37
N PHE A 27 2.40 9.70 1.32
CA PHE A 27 1.10 9.02 1.40
C PHE A 27 0.22 9.27 0.16
N THR A 28 0.35 10.42 -0.47
CA THR A 28 -0.37 10.70 -1.72
C THR A 28 0.06 9.74 -2.83
N ASP A 29 1.36 9.48 -2.94
CA ASP A 29 1.90 8.54 -3.91
C ASP A 29 1.52 7.10 -3.55
N LEU A 30 1.64 6.76 -2.28
CA LEU A 30 1.27 5.42 -1.80
C LEU A 30 -0.20 5.11 -2.12
N ARG A 31 -1.09 6.05 -1.85
CA ARG A 31 -2.51 5.90 -2.16
C ARG A 31 -2.72 5.65 -3.66
N THR A 32 -2.06 6.45 -4.50
CA THR A 32 -2.17 6.31 -5.95
C THR A 32 -1.69 4.93 -6.40
N TRP A 33 -0.58 4.45 -5.86
CA TRP A 33 -0.03 3.14 -6.21
C TRP A 33 -0.95 2.01 -5.78
N ILE A 34 -1.57 2.12 -4.60
CA ILE A 34 -2.50 1.11 -4.11
C ILE A 34 -3.73 1.05 -5.02
N LEU A 35 -4.26 2.20 -5.40
CA LEU A 35 -5.44 2.26 -6.29
C LEU A 35 -5.14 1.65 -7.65
N GLY A 36 -3.88 1.64 -8.07
CA GLY A 36 -3.46 1.04 -9.33
C GLY A 36 -3.11 -0.44 -9.26
N LEU A 37 -3.19 -1.07 -8.09
CA LEU A 37 -2.89 -2.49 -7.96
C LEU A 37 -3.96 -3.35 -8.62
N ASP A 38 -3.53 -4.41 -9.30
CA ASP A 38 -4.46 -5.36 -9.91
C ASP A 38 -5.31 -6.01 -8.81
N GLY A 39 -6.61 -6.04 -9.02
CA GLY A 39 -7.53 -6.65 -8.06
C GLY A 39 -7.86 -5.80 -6.86
N PHE A 40 -7.41 -4.53 -6.82
CA PHE A 40 -7.76 -3.64 -5.73
C PHE A 40 -9.15 -3.03 -5.99
N ASP A 41 -10.07 -3.22 -5.04
CA ASP A 41 -11.47 -2.83 -5.16
C ASP A 41 -11.87 -1.69 -4.23
N GLY A 42 -10.95 -1.14 -3.46
CA GLY A 42 -11.25 -0.06 -2.53
C GLY A 42 -11.54 1.25 -3.25
N LYS A 43 -12.38 2.09 -2.63
CA LYS A 43 -12.69 3.40 -3.19
C LYS A 43 -11.62 4.41 -2.83
N PRO A 44 -11.36 5.41 -3.71
CA PRO A 44 -10.33 6.42 -3.43
C PRO A 44 -10.53 7.16 -2.10
N ASP A 45 -11.76 7.37 -1.68
CA ASP A 45 -12.09 8.05 -0.44
C ASP A 45 -12.22 7.10 0.76
N GLY A 46 -11.96 5.82 0.57
CA GLY A 46 -12.08 4.81 1.62
C GLY A 46 -10.86 4.68 2.51
N CYS A 47 -9.80 5.45 2.26
CA CYS A 47 -8.59 5.39 3.07
C CYS A 47 -8.43 6.61 3.96
N ASN A 48 -7.60 6.48 4.98
CA ASN A 48 -7.19 7.58 5.83
C ASN A 48 -5.71 7.41 6.17
N GLU A 49 -5.16 8.37 6.90
CA GLU A 49 -3.75 8.37 7.24
C GLU A 49 -3.33 7.14 8.03
N LYS A 50 -4.16 6.69 8.96
CA LYS A 50 -3.86 5.50 9.77
C LYS A 50 -3.79 4.23 8.93
N ILE A 51 -4.67 4.09 7.96
CA ILE A 51 -4.64 2.95 7.04
C ILE A 51 -3.37 2.99 6.21
N LEU A 52 -3.00 4.15 5.67
CA LEU A 52 -1.79 4.30 4.88
C LEU A 52 -0.54 4.02 5.71
N GLU A 53 -0.49 4.48 6.96
CA GLU A 53 0.61 4.16 7.85
C GLU A 53 0.74 2.66 8.09
N ALA A 54 -0.39 1.99 8.33
CA ALA A 54 -0.40 0.54 8.56
C ALA A 54 0.08 -0.22 7.32
N ILE A 55 -0.35 0.21 6.14
CA ILE A 55 0.08 -0.42 4.89
C ILE A 55 1.57 -0.20 4.67
N GLN A 56 2.06 1.01 4.90
CA GLN A 56 3.48 1.31 4.77
C GLN A 56 4.32 0.45 5.71
N ALA A 57 3.92 0.34 6.96
CA ALA A 57 4.63 -0.48 7.94
C ALA A 57 4.65 -1.95 7.53
N ALA A 58 3.52 -2.46 7.07
CA ALA A 58 3.42 -3.84 6.59
C ALA A 58 4.29 -4.06 5.35
N TRP A 59 4.36 -3.08 4.45
CA TRP A 59 5.20 -3.17 3.26
C TRP A 59 6.67 -3.20 3.64
N ILE A 60 7.09 -2.37 4.59
CA ILE A 60 8.48 -2.37 5.07
C ILE A 60 8.83 -3.74 5.67
N ASP A 61 7.92 -4.30 6.49
CA ASP A 61 8.09 -5.63 7.06
C ASP A 61 8.16 -6.71 5.98
N GLU A 62 7.37 -6.59 4.93
CA GLU A 62 7.34 -7.57 3.85
C GLU A 62 8.68 -7.62 3.10
N ARG A 63 9.38 -6.50 3.00
CA ARG A 63 10.67 -6.42 2.34
C ARG A 63 11.80 -6.99 3.19
N ASP A 64 11.67 -6.92 4.48
CA ASP A 64 12.66 -7.48 5.40
C ASP A 64 12.57 -9.04 5.47
#